data_17d401d4d382f32b3a4ab4cf5361f294
#
_entry.id   17d401d4d382f32b3a4ab4cf5361f294
#
_cell.length_a   1.000
_cell.length_b   1.000
_cell.length_c   1.000
_cell.angle_alpha   90.00
_cell.angle_beta   90.00
_cell.angle_gamma   90.00
#
_symmetry.space_group_name_H-M   'P 1'
#
loop_
_entity.id
_entity.type
_entity.pdbx_description
1 polymer ?
#
loop_
_entity_poly.entity_id
_entity_poly.type
_entity_poly.pdbx_seq_one_letter_code
_entity_poly.pdbx_strand_id
1 'polypeptide(L)'
;CPGHDILMATMLNGAAVMDAALLLIAGNEPCPQPQTSEHLAAVEIMKLQHIIILQNKVDLIREQAAEEHWKSIVSFVKGTVADGAPIVPISAQLQYNIDAVNEYIVKRVPVPVRDFSATPRLIVIRSFDVNKPGAEIDELRGGVAGGSILSGVLRLGQEIEVRPGIGPQDAEGKIHCRPIYARSVSLLAE
;
A
#
# COMPACT_ATOMS: atom_id res chain seq x y z
N CYS A 1 3.66 7.50 -2.89
CA CYS A 1 3.65 7.31 -1.43
C CYS A 1 4.09 8.60 -0.76
N PRO A 2 3.37 9.05 0.26
CA PRO A 2 3.79 10.22 1.03
C PRO A 2 5.07 9.91 1.82
N GLY A 3 6.08 10.77 1.70
CA GLY A 3 7.37 10.58 2.36
C GLY A 3 7.50 11.22 3.73
N HIS A 4 6.43 11.79 4.31
CA HIS A 4 6.44 12.41 5.62
C HIS A 4 5.82 11.46 6.67
N ASP A 5 6.35 11.47 7.87
CA ASP A 5 5.92 10.61 9.00
C ASP A 5 4.41 10.64 9.26
N ILE A 6 3.81 11.84 9.12
CA ILE A 6 2.35 12.04 9.27
C ILE A 6 1.53 11.21 8.27
N LEU A 7 2.13 10.84 7.14
CA LEU A 7 1.47 10.14 6.04
C LEU A 7 1.77 8.63 6.02
N MET A 8 2.59 8.13 6.94
CA MET A 8 2.91 6.70 7.09
C MET A 8 1.65 5.85 7.33
N ALA A 9 0.71 6.33 8.13
CA ALA A 9 -0.56 5.64 8.37
C ALA A 9 -1.35 5.43 7.07
N THR A 10 -1.33 6.42 6.16
CA THR A 10 -1.98 6.31 4.85
C THR A 10 -1.26 5.30 3.96
N MET A 11 0.07 5.25 4.02
CA MET A 11 0.87 4.26 3.29
C MET A 11 0.57 2.83 3.77
N LEU A 12 0.52 2.61 5.09
CA LEU A 12 0.21 1.30 5.66
C LEU A 12 -1.18 0.80 5.26
N ASN A 13 -2.17 1.70 5.22
CA ASN A 13 -3.50 1.34 4.74
C ASN A 13 -3.49 0.93 3.25
N GLY A 14 -2.71 1.62 2.41
CA GLY A 14 -2.52 1.25 1.02
C GLY A 14 -1.71 -0.04 0.83
N ALA A 15 -0.72 -0.28 1.70
CA ALA A 15 0.16 -1.45 1.60
C ALA A 15 -0.59 -2.78 1.73
N ALA A 16 -1.73 -2.80 2.43
CA ALA A 16 -2.56 -4.01 2.59
C ALA A 16 -3.10 -4.57 1.26
N VAL A 17 -3.06 -3.79 0.18
CA VAL A 17 -3.56 -4.18 -1.15
C VAL A 17 -2.48 -4.18 -2.23
N MET A 18 -1.22 -3.98 -1.86
CA MET A 18 -0.09 -3.97 -2.78
C MET A 18 0.39 -5.39 -3.09
N ASP A 19 0.71 -5.65 -4.35
CA ASP A 19 1.29 -6.91 -4.82
C ASP A 19 2.82 -6.78 -5.03
N ALA A 20 3.33 -5.55 -5.21
CA ALA A 20 4.75 -5.25 -5.37
C ALA A 20 5.08 -3.86 -4.83
N ALA A 21 6.36 -3.57 -4.66
CA ALA A 21 6.84 -2.26 -4.22
C ALA A 21 8.00 -1.76 -5.08
N LEU A 22 7.96 -0.47 -5.41
CA LEU A 22 9.09 0.28 -5.95
C LEU A 22 9.67 1.13 -4.82
N LEU A 23 10.85 0.78 -4.34
CA LEU A 23 11.53 1.53 -3.29
C LEU A 23 12.44 2.59 -3.91
N LEU A 24 12.03 3.87 -3.83
CA LEU A 24 12.79 4.98 -4.37
C LEU A 24 13.79 5.51 -3.33
N ILE A 25 15.04 5.60 -3.71
CA ILE A 25 16.14 6.14 -2.89
C ILE A 25 16.82 7.24 -3.68
N ALA A 26 16.93 8.42 -3.11
CA ALA A 26 17.57 9.55 -3.78
C ALA A 26 19.11 9.38 -3.75
N GLY A 27 19.74 9.37 -4.92
CA GLY A 27 21.19 9.16 -5.06
C GLY A 27 22.04 10.32 -4.55
N ASN A 28 21.48 11.52 -4.46
CA ASN A 28 22.16 12.70 -3.97
C ASN A 28 22.08 12.86 -2.43
N GLU A 29 21.51 11.90 -1.73
CA GLU A 29 21.37 11.88 -0.28
C GLU A 29 22.03 10.63 0.31
N PRO A 30 22.52 10.66 1.56
CA PRO A 30 23.07 9.47 2.18
C PRO A 30 22.00 8.38 2.36
N CYS A 31 22.39 7.13 2.14
CA CYS A 31 21.51 5.96 2.34
C CYS A 31 22.00 5.16 3.57
N PRO A 32 21.04 4.76 4.48
CA PRO A 32 19.60 5.03 4.43
C PRO A 32 19.21 6.38 5.02
N GLN A 33 18.13 6.97 4.50
CA GLN A 33 17.40 8.01 5.21
C GLN A 33 16.42 7.39 6.22
N PRO A 34 16.05 8.07 7.32
CA PRO A 34 15.12 7.54 8.32
C PRO A 34 13.82 7.02 7.69
N GLN A 35 13.21 7.83 6.83
CA GLN A 35 11.97 7.47 6.12
C GLN A 35 12.14 6.25 5.20
N THR A 36 13.31 6.10 4.57
CA THR A 36 13.60 4.92 3.74
C THR A 36 13.62 3.65 4.58
N SER A 37 14.18 3.72 5.79
CA SER A 37 14.20 2.60 6.74
C SER A 37 12.80 2.23 7.22
N GLU A 38 11.96 3.23 7.51
CA GLU A 38 10.57 3.00 7.90
C GLU A 38 9.74 2.38 6.78
N HIS A 39 9.92 2.86 5.54
CA HIS A 39 9.26 2.29 4.37
C HIS A 39 9.67 0.84 4.14
N LEU A 40 10.96 0.52 4.26
CA LEU A 40 11.44 -0.86 4.11
C LEU A 40 10.87 -1.75 5.22
N ALA A 41 10.85 -1.28 6.48
CA ALA A 41 10.24 -2.01 7.59
C ALA A 41 8.74 -2.27 7.35
N ALA A 42 8.00 -1.30 6.81
CA ALA A 42 6.59 -1.48 6.46
C ALA A 42 6.41 -2.55 5.37
N VAL A 43 7.22 -2.52 4.32
CA VAL A 43 7.23 -3.52 3.23
C VAL A 43 7.56 -4.91 3.78
N GLU A 44 8.46 -5.00 4.76
CA GLU A 44 8.82 -6.25 5.44
C GLU A 44 7.67 -6.81 6.29
N ILE A 45 7.01 -5.96 7.09
CA ILE A 45 5.83 -6.35 7.87
C ILE A 45 4.72 -6.88 6.95
N MET A 46 4.52 -6.25 5.80
CA MET A 46 3.53 -6.65 4.79
C MET A 46 3.95 -7.88 4.00
N LYS A 47 5.21 -8.34 4.15
CA LYS A 47 5.77 -9.50 3.45
C LYS A 47 5.68 -9.42 1.93
N LEU A 48 5.85 -8.22 1.37
CA LEU A 48 5.88 -8.03 -0.07
C LEU A 48 7.13 -8.70 -0.65
N GLN A 49 6.94 -9.60 -1.60
CA GLN A 49 8.04 -10.41 -2.18
C GLN A 49 8.64 -9.78 -3.44
N HIS A 50 7.89 -8.93 -4.12
CA HIS A 50 8.31 -8.32 -5.38
C HIS A 50 8.69 -6.87 -5.14
N ILE A 51 10.01 -6.64 -5.01
CA ILE A 51 10.58 -5.32 -4.74
C ILE A 51 11.56 -4.97 -5.84
N ILE A 52 11.50 -3.75 -6.34
CA ILE A 52 12.47 -3.14 -7.23
C ILE A 52 12.96 -1.87 -6.56
N ILE A 53 14.27 -1.70 -6.44
CA ILE A 53 14.89 -0.51 -5.86
C ILE A 53 15.27 0.44 -6.98
N LEU A 54 14.88 1.70 -6.85
CA LEU A 54 15.16 2.74 -7.82
C LEU A 54 16.11 3.76 -7.20
N GLN A 55 17.36 3.79 -7.65
CA GLN A 55 18.32 4.83 -7.29
C GLN A 55 18.03 6.05 -8.16
N ASN A 56 17.23 6.98 -7.65
CA ASN A 56 16.75 8.14 -8.39
C ASN A 56 17.68 9.34 -8.24
N LYS A 57 17.53 10.33 -9.13
CA LYS A 57 18.31 11.57 -9.20
C LYS A 57 19.78 11.35 -9.53
N VAL A 58 20.08 10.33 -10.34
CA VAL A 58 21.50 10.05 -10.73
C VAL A 58 22.09 11.16 -11.59
N ASP A 59 21.26 11.99 -12.20
CA ASP A 59 21.67 13.20 -12.93
C ASP A 59 22.33 14.27 -12.06
N LEU A 60 22.15 14.23 -10.74
CA LEU A 60 22.71 15.19 -9.79
C LEU A 60 24.07 14.76 -9.21
N ILE A 61 24.52 13.56 -9.52
CA ILE A 61 25.73 12.99 -8.92
C ILE A 61 26.69 12.48 -10.00
N ARG A 62 27.95 12.36 -9.63
CA ARG A 62 28.99 11.77 -10.51
C ARG A 62 28.90 10.25 -10.44
N GLU A 63 29.38 9.57 -11.48
CA GLU A 63 29.37 8.10 -11.61
C GLU A 63 29.98 7.41 -10.38
N GLN A 64 31.16 7.85 -9.92
CA GLN A 64 31.79 7.28 -8.74
C GLN A 64 30.91 7.39 -7.49
N ALA A 65 30.25 8.53 -7.27
CA ALA A 65 29.34 8.72 -6.15
C ALA A 65 28.09 7.84 -6.28
N ALA A 66 27.61 7.61 -7.51
CA ALA A 66 26.51 6.69 -7.77
C ALA A 66 26.86 5.24 -7.41
N GLU A 67 28.09 4.81 -7.73
CA GLU A 67 28.59 3.47 -7.36
C GLU A 67 28.74 3.30 -5.84
N GLU A 68 29.30 4.28 -5.16
CA GLU A 68 29.45 4.26 -3.70
C GLU A 68 28.06 4.22 -3.01
N HIS A 69 27.14 5.01 -3.51
CA HIS A 69 25.77 5.02 -3.03
C HIS A 69 25.06 3.69 -3.32
N TRP A 70 25.27 3.07 -4.47
CA TRP A 70 24.78 1.73 -4.78
C TRP A 70 25.26 0.69 -3.76
N LYS A 71 26.55 0.71 -3.40
CA LYS A 71 27.09 -0.16 -2.35
C LYS A 71 26.42 0.06 -1.00
N SER A 72 26.10 1.31 -0.66
CA SER A 72 25.36 1.66 0.55
C SER A 72 23.95 1.08 0.53
N ILE A 73 23.25 1.15 -0.61
CA ILE A 73 21.93 0.52 -0.77
C ILE A 73 22.01 -0.99 -0.58
N VAL A 74 22.97 -1.67 -1.23
CA VAL A 74 23.17 -3.12 -1.07
C VAL A 74 23.41 -3.50 0.39
N SER A 75 24.24 -2.73 1.09
CA SER A 75 24.49 -2.95 2.52
C SER A 75 23.25 -2.74 3.38
N PHE A 76 22.45 -1.73 3.06
CA PHE A 76 21.24 -1.37 3.78
C PHE A 76 20.15 -2.44 3.66
N VAL A 77 19.95 -3.00 2.47
CA VAL A 77 18.88 -3.98 2.24
C VAL A 77 19.28 -5.41 2.59
N LYS A 78 20.55 -5.64 2.91
CA LYS A 78 21.07 -6.97 3.24
C LYS A 78 20.35 -7.59 4.42
N GLY A 79 19.85 -8.80 4.25
CA GLY A 79 19.10 -9.53 5.27
C GLY A 79 17.65 -9.09 5.47
N THR A 80 17.14 -8.22 4.61
CA THR A 80 15.73 -7.80 4.59
C THR A 80 14.97 -8.49 3.45
N VAL A 81 13.66 -8.24 3.33
CA VAL A 81 12.85 -8.73 2.19
C VAL A 81 13.29 -8.17 0.83
N ALA A 82 14.08 -7.08 0.83
CA ALA A 82 14.63 -6.47 -0.37
C ALA A 82 16.04 -6.97 -0.71
N ASP A 83 16.58 -7.95 0.03
CA ASP A 83 17.89 -8.54 -0.26
C ASP A 83 17.87 -9.23 -1.62
N GLY A 84 18.84 -8.87 -2.48
CA GLY A 84 18.90 -9.36 -3.85
C GLY A 84 17.89 -8.74 -4.82
N ALA A 85 17.11 -7.75 -4.39
CA ALA A 85 16.23 -7.00 -5.28
C ALA A 85 17.04 -6.23 -6.34
N PRO A 86 16.54 -6.12 -7.58
CA PRO A 86 17.23 -5.32 -8.60
C PRO A 86 17.29 -3.85 -8.20
N ILE A 87 18.45 -3.24 -8.36
CA ILE A 87 18.68 -1.81 -8.13
C ILE A 87 18.89 -1.15 -9.48
N VAL A 88 17.99 -0.28 -9.88
CA VAL A 88 18.01 0.41 -11.18
C VAL A 88 18.33 1.88 -10.97
N PRO A 89 19.47 2.38 -11.50
CA PRO A 89 19.77 3.80 -11.47
C PRO A 89 18.90 4.54 -12.47
N ILE A 90 18.20 5.58 -12.02
CA ILE A 90 17.26 6.36 -12.83
C ILE A 90 17.40 7.87 -12.61
N SER A 91 16.97 8.63 -13.58
CA SER A 91 16.56 10.01 -13.39
C SER A 91 15.11 10.15 -13.85
N ALA A 92 14.18 10.27 -12.90
CA ALA A 92 12.78 10.46 -13.22
C ALA A 92 12.55 11.78 -13.98
N GLN A 93 13.30 12.83 -13.63
CA GLN A 93 13.20 14.15 -14.29
C GLN A 93 13.62 14.10 -15.76
N LEU A 94 14.69 13.37 -16.07
CA LEU A 94 15.21 13.23 -17.43
C LEU A 94 14.69 11.99 -18.15
N GLN A 95 13.79 11.23 -17.53
CA GLN A 95 13.26 9.96 -18.04
C GLN A 95 14.37 8.91 -18.36
N TYR A 96 15.53 9.04 -17.70
CA TYR A 96 16.66 8.13 -17.91
C TYR A 96 16.38 6.77 -17.25
N ASN A 97 16.60 5.68 -18.01
CA ASN A 97 16.37 4.29 -17.58
C ASN A 97 14.92 3.94 -17.17
N ILE A 98 13.93 4.73 -17.53
CA ILE A 98 12.53 4.41 -17.23
C ILE A 98 12.09 3.16 -18.02
N ASP A 99 12.61 2.96 -19.21
CA ASP A 99 12.34 1.77 -20.02
C ASP A 99 12.79 0.49 -19.29
N ALA A 100 13.97 0.53 -18.63
CA ALA A 100 14.47 -0.59 -17.84
C ALA A 100 13.56 -0.86 -16.64
N VAL A 101 13.04 0.18 -15.97
CA VAL A 101 12.06 0.01 -14.88
C VAL A 101 10.80 -0.69 -15.38
N ASN A 102 10.26 -0.24 -16.51
CA ASN A 102 9.08 -0.83 -17.12
C ASN A 102 9.31 -2.31 -17.48
N GLU A 103 10.49 -2.61 -18.04
CA GLU A 103 10.88 -3.98 -18.36
C GLU A 103 10.96 -4.86 -17.11
N TYR A 104 11.54 -4.35 -16.01
CA TYR A 104 11.60 -5.07 -14.74
C TYR A 104 10.22 -5.30 -14.16
N ILE A 105 9.32 -4.30 -14.19
CA ILE A 105 7.95 -4.46 -13.74
C ILE A 105 7.27 -5.59 -14.51
N VAL A 106 7.32 -5.56 -15.83
CA VAL A 106 6.65 -6.56 -16.69
C VAL A 106 7.23 -7.95 -16.50
N LYS A 107 8.55 -8.08 -16.32
CA LYS A 107 9.25 -9.38 -16.24
C LYS A 107 9.31 -9.96 -14.84
N ARG A 108 9.30 -9.13 -13.80
CA ARG A 108 9.57 -9.56 -12.40
C ARG A 108 8.37 -9.49 -11.49
N VAL A 109 7.39 -8.64 -11.80
CA VAL A 109 6.18 -8.56 -10.99
C VAL A 109 5.10 -9.42 -11.63
N PRO A 110 4.74 -10.56 -11.02
CA PRO A 110 3.69 -11.40 -11.57
C PRO A 110 2.33 -10.73 -11.43
N VAL A 111 1.47 -10.95 -12.40
CA VAL A 111 0.05 -10.56 -12.27
C VAL A 111 -0.56 -11.43 -11.16
N PRO A 112 -1.14 -10.82 -10.12
CA PRO A 112 -1.71 -11.59 -9.02
C PRO A 112 -2.89 -12.43 -9.48
N VAL A 113 -2.90 -13.70 -9.08
CA VAL A 113 -4.02 -14.59 -9.35
C VAL A 113 -5.11 -14.30 -8.34
N ARG A 114 -6.25 -13.80 -8.79
CA ARG A 114 -7.43 -13.52 -7.97
C ARG A 114 -8.46 -14.65 -8.12
N ASP A 115 -8.92 -15.19 -7.01
CA ASP A 115 -9.99 -16.20 -7.02
C ASP A 115 -11.36 -15.51 -7.03
N PHE A 116 -12.00 -15.49 -8.19
CA PHE A 116 -13.32 -14.90 -8.37
C PHE A 116 -14.47 -15.84 -7.92
N SER A 117 -14.18 -17.12 -7.67
CA SER A 117 -15.16 -18.09 -7.20
C SER A 117 -15.28 -18.13 -5.68
N ALA A 118 -14.29 -17.60 -4.96
CA ALA A 118 -14.29 -17.53 -3.51
C ALA A 118 -15.36 -16.55 -2.97
N THR A 119 -15.64 -16.66 -1.68
CA THR A 119 -16.48 -15.69 -0.98
C THR A 119 -15.90 -14.28 -1.09
N PRO A 120 -16.70 -13.27 -1.44
CA PRO A 120 -16.23 -11.89 -1.57
C PRO A 120 -15.59 -11.38 -0.27
N ARG A 121 -14.39 -10.82 -0.39
CA ARG A 121 -13.66 -10.19 0.71
C ARG A 121 -13.14 -8.84 0.26
N LEU A 122 -13.60 -7.79 0.91
CA LEU A 122 -13.15 -6.42 0.69
C LEU A 122 -12.40 -5.93 1.92
N ILE A 123 -11.21 -5.37 1.72
CA ILE A 123 -10.52 -4.61 2.77
C ILE A 123 -10.95 -3.17 2.65
N VAL A 124 -11.53 -2.63 3.73
CA VAL A 124 -11.91 -1.22 3.81
C VAL A 124 -10.67 -0.41 4.19
N ILE A 125 -10.27 0.51 3.33
CA ILE A 125 -9.14 1.43 3.53
C ILE A 125 -9.64 2.77 4.06
N ARG A 126 -10.81 3.21 3.58
CA ARG A 126 -11.45 4.47 3.97
C ARG A 126 -12.95 4.30 4.05
N SER A 127 -13.57 5.11 4.91
CA SER A 127 -15.02 5.26 4.97
C SER A 127 -15.39 6.72 4.77
N PHE A 128 -16.51 6.95 4.11
CA PHE A 128 -17.01 8.29 3.84
C PHE A 128 -18.42 8.40 4.39
N ASP A 129 -18.67 9.48 5.12
CA ASP A 129 -20.02 9.87 5.49
C ASP A 129 -20.66 10.60 4.31
N VAL A 130 -21.82 10.12 3.88
CA VAL A 130 -22.59 10.69 2.77
C VAL A 130 -23.78 11.53 3.24
N ASN A 131 -23.92 11.68 4.55
CA ASN A 131 -25.00 12.45 5.15
C ASN A 131 -24.65 13.94 5.15
N LYS A 132 -25.66 14.77 4.93
CA LYS A 132 -25.49 16.22 5.02
C LYS A 132 -25.35 16.64 6.48
N PRO A 133 -24.49 17.63 6.80
CA PRO A 133 -24.45 18.21 8.14
C PRO A 133 -25.85 18.71 8.55
N GLY A 134 -26.34 18.29 9.73
CA GLY A 134 -27.66 18.66 10.24
C GLY A 134 -28.82 17.80 9.73
N ALA A 135 -28.56 16.67 9.05
CA ALA A 135 -29.60 15.73 8.66
C ALA A 135 -30.29 15.16 9.90
N GLU A 136 -31.61 15.01 9.83
CA GLU A 136 -32.40 14.35 10.87
C GLU A 136 -32.09 12.85 10.95
N ILE A 137 -32.26 12.24 12.11
CA ILE A 137 -31.91 10.83 12.35
C ILE A 137 -32.60 9.89 11.35
N ASP A 138 -33.84 10.16 11.01
CA ASP A 138 -34.62 9.35 10.05
C ASP A 138 -34.19 9.53 8.59
N GLU A 139 -33.41 10.57 8.29
CA GLU A 139 -32.85 10.85 6.96
C GLU A 139 -31.46 10.29 6.77
N LEU A 140 -30.85 9.77 7.83
CA LEU A 140 -29.48 9.24 7.77
C LEU A 140 -29.42 8.04 6.83
N ARG A 141 -28.48 8.13 5.90
CA ARG A 141 -28.14 7.03 4.99
C ARG A 141 -26.90 6.33 5.51
N GLY A 142 -26.69 5.11 5.10
CA GLY A 142 -25.44 4.39 5.38
C GLY A 142 -24.23 5.10 4.78
N GLY A 143 -23.04 4.76 5.28
CA GLY A 143 -21.78 5.30 4.77
C GLY A 143 -21.33 4.59 3.49
N VAL A 144 -20.33 5.16 2.83
CA VAL A 144 -19.60 4.54 1.73
C VAL A 144 -18.27 3.98 2.25
N ALA A 145 -18.03 2.69 2.01
CA ALA A 145 -16.78 2.05 2.31
C ALA A 145 -15.94 1.96 1.03
N GLY A 146 -14.77 2.59 1.03
CA GLY A 146 -13.79 2.53 -0.05
C GLY A 146 -12.67 1.57 0.29
N GLY A 147 -12.31 0.71 -0.66
CA GLY A 147 -11.28 -0.28 -0.46
C GLY A 147 -11.03 -1.16 -1.68
N SER A 148 -10.38 -2.29 -1.48
CA SER A 148 -10.06 -3.24 -2.54
C SER A 148 -10.67 -4.61 -2.29
N ILE A 149 -11.19 -5.23 -3.35
CA ILE A 149 -11.71 -6.60 -3.30
C ILE A 149 -10.51 -7.55 -3.47
N LEU A 150 -10.24 -8.37 -2.45
CA LEU A 150 -9.14 -9.32 -2.44
C LEU A 150 -9.52 -10.65 -3.09
N SER A 151 -10.75 -11.08 -2.96
CA SER A 151 -11.26 -12.34 -3.52
C SER A 151 -12.75 -12.23 -3.80
N GLY A 152 -13.25 -13.12 -4.65
CA GLY A 152 -14.65 -13.20 -4.99
C GLY A 152 -15.17 -12.03 -5.82
N VAL A 153 -16.49 -11.99 -5.99
CA VAL A 153 -17.20 -10.93 -6.73
C VAL A 153 -18.31 -10.37 -5.84
N LEU A 154 -18.25 -9.08 -5.57
CA LEU A 154 -19.29 -8.38 -4.84
C LEU A 154 -20.40 -7.96 -5.81
N ARG A 155 -21.67 -8.21 -5.43
CA ARG A 155 -22.84 -7.89 -6.26
C ARG A 155 -23.76 -6.90 -5.56
N LEU A 156 -24.44 -6.10 -6.35
CA LEU A 156 -25.45 -5.18 -5.85
C LEU A 156 -26.58 -5.96 -5.14
N GLY A 157 -27.02 -5.45 -4.00
CA GLY A 157 -28.05 -6.09 -3.18
C GLY A 157 -27.57 -7.26 -2.34
N GLN A 158 -26.29 -7.63 -2.40
CA GLN A 158 -25.73 -8.72 -1.59
C GLN A 158 -25.67 -8.33 -0.12
N GLU A 159 -26.00 -9.27 0.77
CA GLU A 159 -25.72 -9.13 2.19
C GLU A 159 -24.23 -9.18 2.45
N ILE A 160 -23.76 -8.26 3.27
CA ILE A 160 -22.36 -8.13 3.66
C ILE A 160 -22.23 -8.14 5.18
N GLU A 161 -21.14 -8.69 5.66
CA GLU A 161 -20.74 -8.69 7.05
C GLU A 161 -19.52 -7.79 7.22
N VAL A 162 -19.65 -6.75 8.04
CA VAL A 162 -18.55 -5.81 8.34
C VAL A 162 -17.89 -6.22 9.65
N ARG A 163 -16.60 -6.56 9.59
CA ARG A 163 -15.78 -6.92 10.75
C ARG A 163 -14.69 -5.89 10.98
N PRO A 164 -14.28 -5.67 12.21
CA PRO A 164 -14.71 -6.31 13.46
C PRO A 164 -16.11 -5.90 13.92
N GLY A 165 -16.73 -4.88 13.33
CA GLY A 165 -18.03 -4.37 13.70
C GLY A 165 -18.01 -3.44 14.90
N ILE A 166 -19.03 -3.52 15.77
CA ILE A 166 -19.12 -2.70 16.98
C ILE A 166 -18.40 -3.43 18.11
N GLY A 167 -17.42 -2.73 18.73
CA GLY A 167 -16.62 -3.25 19.83
C GLY A 167 -16.90 -2.55 21.15
N PRO A 168 -18.03 -2.84 21.85
CA PRO A 168 -18.21 -2.32 23.19
C PRO A 168 -17.15 -2.89 24.12
N GLN A 169 -16.59 -2.04 24.98
CA GLN A 169 -15.67 -2.42 26.04
C GLN A 169 -16.47 -2.83 27.27
N ASP A 170 -16.16 -3.98 27.86
CA ASP A 170 -16.76 -4.40 29.12
C ASP A 170 -16.14 -3.69 30.34
N ALA A 171 -16.67 -3.95 31.50
CA ALA A 171 -16.18 -3.36 32.75
C ALA A 171 -14.72 -3.76 33.10
N GLU A 172 -14.20 -4.82 32.49
CA GLU A 172 -12.83 -5.33 32.65
C GLU A 172 -11.87 -4.81 31.57
N GLY A 173 -12.35 -3.95 30.67
CA GLY A 173 -11.55 -3.37 29.59
C GLY A 173 -11.41 -4.27 28.36
N LYS A 174 -12.10 -5.41 28.30
CA LYS A 174 -12.06 -6.35 27.19
C LYS A 174 -13.05 -5.94 26.10
N ILE A 175 -12.56 -5.88 24.85
CA ILE A 175 -13.37 -5.50 23.70
C ILE A 175 -14.07 -6.74 23.15
N HIS A 176 -15.41 -6.70 23.06
CA HIS A 176 -16.23 -7.72 22.45
C HIS A 176 -16.79 -7.21 21.13
N CYS A 177 -16.19 -7.66 20.03
CA CYS A 177 -16.63 -7.24 18.70
C CYS A 177 -17.87 -8.01 18.25
N ARG A 178 -18.88 -7.28 17.75
CA ARG A 178 -20.07 -7.83 17.10
C ARG A 178 -20.09 -7.38 15.65
N PRO A 179 -20.13 -8.31 14.69
CA PRO A 179 -20.18 -7.94 13.28
C PRO A 179 -21.45 -7.14 12.97
N ILE A 180 -21.34 -6.25 12.00
CA ILE A 180 -22.47 -5.49 11.46
C ILE A 180 -22.90 -6.15 10.17
N TYR A 181 -24.18 -6.43 10.03
CA TYR A 181 -24.77 -6.93 8.80
C TYR A 181 -25.46 -5.79 8.06
N ALA A 182 -25.18 -5.69 6.78
CA ALA A 182 -25.75 -4.65 5.92
C ALA A 182 -25.97 -5.22 4.52
N ARG A 183 -26.65 -4.45 3.67
CA ARG A 183 -26.84 -4.81 2.26
C ARG A 183 -26.19 -3.75 1.38
N SER A 184 -25.46 -4.17 0.37
CA SER A 184 -24.87 -3.25 -0.61
C SER A 184 -25.96 -2.63 -1.46
N VAL A 185 -26.11 -1.31 -1.42
CA VAL A 185 -27.14 -0.58 -2.19
C VAL A 185 -26.58 0.05 -3.45
N SER A 186 -25.27 0.26 -3.51
CA SER A 186 -24.57 0.75 -4.70
C SER A 186 -23.16 0.21 -4.74
N LEU A 187 -22.63 0.04 -5.94
CA LEU A 187 -21.25 -0.31 -6.19
C LEU A 187 -20.70 0.72 -7.20
N LEU A 188 -19.62 1.37 -6.84
CA LEU A 188 -18.93 2.34 -7.67
C LEU A 188 -17.51 1.82 -7.90
N ALA A 189 -17.04 1.90 -9.13
CA ALA A 189 -15.67 1.63 -9.53
C ALA A 189 -15.18 2.81 -10.36
N GLU A 190 -13.92 3.20 -10.17
CA GLU A 190 -13.24 4.16 -11.04
C GLU A 190 -12.65 3.45 -12.26
#